data_5b0d71a795df34c292391184a2f39e16
#
_entry.id   5b0d71a795df34c292391184a2f39e16
#
_cell.length_a   1.000
_cell.length_b   1.000
_cell.length_c   1.000
_cell.angle_alpha   90.00
_cell.angle_beta   90.00
_cell.angle_gamma   90.00
#
_symmetry.space_group_name_H-M   'P 1'
#
loop_
_entity.id
_entity.type
_entity.pdbx_description
1 polymer ?
#
loop_
_entity_poly.entity_id
_entity_poly.type
_entity_poly.pdbx_seq_one_letter_code
_entity_poly.pdbx_strand_id
1 'polypeptide(L)'
;GNITLAPTAVVMPIYHEPVQRALGGMRAVFQELAQQKQAEAVDFYVLSDSRDPEIWLEEQATCDRMRAELGAHQRLFYRRRRINQNYKSGNIADFLRRWGQRYRYMIVLDADSLLSARCIIHLIELMENRPQAGIIQTAPRLARAETRFARLQQFANRCYGRLYGAGLAAIQ
;
A
#
# COMPACT_ATOMS: atom_id res chain seq x y z
N GLY A 1 22.97 9.24 13.38
CA GLY A 1 22.27 10.00 12.34
C GLY A 1 20.89 9.42 12.15
N ASN A 2 19.84 10.23 12.18
CA ASN A 2 18.49 9.78 11.83
C ASN A 2 18.48 9.39 10.36
N ILE A 3 18.39 8.08 10.10
CA ILE A 3 18.20 7.57 8.73
C ILE A 3 16.72 7.81 8.40
N THR A 4 16.46 8.70 7.45
CA THR A 4 15.12 8.88 6.88
C THR A 4 14.88 7.77 5.86
N LEU A 5 13.74 7.09 5.95
CA LEU A 5 13.35 6.06 4.98
C LEU A 5 13.13 6.68 3.59
N ALA A 6 13.41 5.91 2.56
CA ALA A 6 13.13 6.32 1.20
C ALA A 6 11.64 6.57 0.96
N PRO A 7 11.26 7.50 0.06
CA PRO A 7 9.87 7.75 -0.29
C PRO A 7 9.15 6.48 -0.68
N THR A 8 8.11 6.13 0.08
CA THR A 8 7.38 4.86 -0.05
C THR A 8 5.88 5.11 -0.07
N ALA A 9 5.18 4.48 -0.98
CA ALA A 9 3.73 4.44 -1.01
C ALA A 9 3.22 3.13 -0.38
N VAL A 10 2.37 3.24 0.62
CA VAL A 10 1.59 2.12 1.16
C VAL A 10 0.21 2.19 0.52
N VAL A 11 -0.10 1.23 -0.32
CA VAL A 11 -1.35 1.21 -1.10
C VAL A 11 -2.26 0.08 -0.65
N MET A 12 -3.53 0.38 -0.45
CA MET A 12 -4.55 -0.59 -0.08
C MET A 12 -5.65 -0.61 -1.15
N PRO A 13 -5.59 -1.56 -2.10
CA PRO A 13 -6.68 -1.76 -3.04
C PRO A 13 -7.87 -2.38 -2.33
N ILE A 14 -9.05 -1.78 -2.53
CA ILE A 14 -10.32 -2.23 -1.95
C ILE A 14 -11.41 -2.33 -3.01
N TYR A 15 -12.31 -3.28 -2.79
CA TYR A 15 -13.51 -3.47 -3.58
C TYR A 15 -14.64 -3.99 -2.69
N HIS A 16 -15.62 -3.14 -2.36
CA HIS A 16 -16.75 -3.47 -1.49
C HIS A 16 -16.33 -4.12 -0.16
N GLU A 17 -15.16 -3.77 0.36
CA GLU A 17 -14.70 -4.21 1.66
C GLU A 17 -15.47 -3.49 2.78
N PRO A 18 -15.64 -4.10 3.96
CA PRO A 18 -16.21 -3.42 5.12
C PRO A 18 -15.38 -2.18 5.46
N VAL A 19 -15.95 -0.98 5.25
CA VAL A 19 -15.22 0.29 5.27
C VAL A 19 -14.54 0.54 6.62
N GLN A 20 -15.26 0.35 7.71
CA GLN A 20 -14.72 0.62 9.05
C GLN A 20 -13.58 -0.33 9.43
N ARG A 21 -13.63 -1.56 8.95
CA ARG A 21 -12.57 -2.55 9.19
C ARG A 21 -11.31 -2.23 8.38
N ALA A 22 -11.46 -2.00 7.08
CA ALA A 22 -10.35 -1.72 6.18
C ALA A 22 -9.63 -0.42 6.55
N LEU A 23 -10.39 0.67 6.70
CA LEU A 23 -9.84 1.98 7.02
C LEU A 23 -9.41 2.10 8.48
N GLY A 24 -10.07 1.41 9.41
CA GLY A 24 -9.66 1.35 10.80
C GLY A 24 -8.29 0.69 10.98
N GLY A 25 -8.00 -0.36 10.23
CA GLY A 25 -6.68 -1.00 10.18
C GLY A 25 -5.61 -0.05 9.65
N MET A 26 -5.89 0.63 8.54
CA MET A 26 -4.97 1.63 7.97
C MET A 26 -4.75 2.81 8.92
N ARG A 27 -5.78 3.29 9.60
CA ARG A 27 -5.69 4.35 10.61
C ARG A 27 -4.70 3.99 11.71
N ALA A 28 -4.82 2.80 12.27
CA ALA A 28 -3.95 2.34 13.36
C ALA A 28 -2.47 2.32 12.92
N VAL A 29 -2.20 1.78 11.74
CA VAL A 29 -0.85 1.75 11.16
C VAL A 29 -0.31 3.15 10.90
N PHE A 30 -1.14 4.04 10.34
CA PHE A 30 -0.75 5.42 10.09
C PHE A 30 -0.40 6.16 11.39
N GLN A 31 -1.23 6.02 12.43
CA GLN A 31 -0.98 6.65 13.73
C GLN A 31 0.34 6.17 14.36
N GLU A 32 0.62 4.89 14.28
CA GLU A 32 1.87 4.31 14.77
C GLU A 32 3.09 4.81 13.97
N LEU A 33 2.98 4.89 12.64
CA LEU A 33 4.04 5.42 11.77
C LEU A 33 4.26 6.92 11.95
N ALA A 34 3.21 7.70 12.18
CA ALA A 34 3.32 9.14 12.36
C ALA A 34 4.14 9.53 13.60
N GLN A 35 4.31 8.63 14.56
CA GLN A 35 5.18 8.80 15.72
C GLN A 35 6.66 8.57 15.38
N GLN A 36 6.95 8.03 14.20
CA GLN A 36 8.31 7.69 13.76
C GLN A 36 8.82 8.75 12.79
N LYS A 37 9.71 9.63 13.23
CA LYS A 37 10.30 10.68 12.37
C LYS A 37 10.95 10.15 11.09
N GLN A 38 11.52 8.95 11.14
CA GLN A 38 12.13 8.32 9.97
C GLN A 38 11.12 7.96 8.87
N ALA A 39 9.83 7.87 9.20
CA ALA A 39 8.77 7.47 8.28
C ALA A 39 7.98 8.65 7.68
N GLU A 40 8.49 9.88 7.75
CA GLU A 40 7.83 11.07 7.21
C GLU A 40 7.60 11.01 5.70
N ALA A 41 8.41 10.24 4.97
CA ALA A 41 8.30 10.05 3.53
C ALA A 41 7.43 8.84 3.13
N VAL A 42 6.63 8.29 4.05
CA VAL A 42 5.70 7.19 3.80
C VAL A 42 4.29 7.72 3.66
N ASP A 43 3.73 7.61 2.46
CA ASP A 43 2.37 8.04 2.15
C ASP A 43 1.43 6.85 2.01
N PHE A 44 0.14 7.07 2.29
CA PHE A 44 -0.90 6.06 2.28
C PHE A 44 -1.95 6.36 1.21
N TYR A 45 -2.31 5.33 0.45
CA TYR A 45 -3.34 5.41 -0.58
C TYR A 45 -4.40 4.34 -0.40
N VAL A 46 -5.64 4.76 -0.29
CA VAL A 46 -6.80 3.88 -0.45
C VAL A 46 -7.20 3.89 -1.92
N LEU A 47 -7.06 2.76 -2.57
CA LEU A 47 -7.32 2.61 -4.00
C LEU A 47 -8.62 1.82 -4.20
N SER A 48 -9.73 2.52 -4.36
CA SER A 48 -11.04 1.91 -4.46
C SER A 48 -11.44 1.59 -5.89
N ASP A 49 -11.96 0.38 -6.07
CA ASP A 49 -12.68 -0.10 -7.23
C ASP A 49 -14.18 -0.29 -6.95
N SER A 50 -14.67 0.16 -5.80
CA SER A 50 -16.06 0.02 -5.38
C SER A 50 -17.00 0.70 -6.36
N ARG A 51 -18.10 0.02 -6.71
CA ARG A 51 -19.10 0.48 -7.68
C ARG A 51 -20.37 0.99 -7.00
N ASP A 52 -20.73 0.39 -5.86
CA ASP A 52 -21.89 0.79 -5.11
C ASP A 52 -21.69 2.20 -4.52
N PRO A 53 -22.56 3.19 -4.87
CA PRO A 53 -22.45 4.55 -4.38
C PRO A 53 -22.51 4.66 -2.85
N GLU A 54 -23.30 3.86 -2.17
CA GLU A 54 -23.37 3.87 -0.70
C GLU A 54 -22.01 3.48 -0.09
N ILE A 55 -21.34 2.50 -0.69
CA ILE A 55 -20.05 2.02 -0.21
C ILE A 55 -18.94 3.04 -0.51
N TRP A 56 -18.78 3.47 -1.76
CA TRP A 56 -17.66 4.36 -2.08
C TRP A 56 -17.81 5.77 -1.49
N LEU A 57 -19.05 6.25 -1.27
CA LEU A 57 -19.28 7.49 -0.54
C LEU A 57 -18.87 7.37 0.93
N GLU A 58 -19.18 6.25 1.57
CA GLU A 58 -18.73 5.95 2.93
C GLU A 58 -17.20 5.83 3.01
N GLU A 59 -16.57 5.15 2.04
CA GLU A 59 -15.11 5.07 1.94
C GLU A 59 -14.48 6.46 1.89
N GLN A 60 -14.96 7.31 0.98
CA GLN A 60 -14.46 8.66 0.80
C GLN A 60 -14.66 9.52 2.06
N ALA A 61 -15.88 9.52 2.61
CA ALA A 61 -16.19 10.28 3.82
C ALA A 61 -15.34 9.84 5.02
N THR A 62 -15.09 8.54 5.15
CA THR A 62 -14.25 7.99 6.22
C THR A 62 -12.79 8.41 6.04
N CYS A 63 -12.26 8.35 4.81
CA CYS A 63 -10.92 8.86 4.51
C CYS A 63 -10.77 10.36 4.81
N ASP A 64 -11.76 11.15 4.42
CA ASP A 64 -11.73 12.60 4.66
C ASP A 64 -11.73 12.93 6.16
N ARG A 65 -12.54 12.22 6.97
CA ARG A 65 -12.50 12.35 8.43
C ARG A 65 -11.15 11.96 9.00
N MET A 66 -10.60 10.82 8.58
CA MET A 66 -9.27 10.37 9.04
C MET A 66 -8.19 11.39 8.71
N ARG A 67 -8.21 11.95 7.52
CA ARG A 67 -7.25 12.99 7.10
C ARG A 67 -7.33 14.22 7.99
N ALA A 68 -8.55 14.68 8.29
CA ALA A 68 -8.77 15.83 9.17
C ALA A 68 -8.34 15.55 10.61
N GLU A 69 -8.77 14.41 11.18
CA GLU A 69 -8.46 14.02 12.55
C GLU A 69 -6.97 13.76 12.80
N LEU A 70 -6.27 13.21 11.81
CA LEU A 70 -4.85 12.85 11.90
C LEU A 70 -3.90 13.93 11.37
N GLY A 71 -4.41 15.04 10.83
CA GLY A 71 -3.59 16.04 10.14
C GLY A 71 -2.86 15.47 8.92
N ALA A 72 -3.44 14.48 8.25
CA ALA A 72 -2.79 13.67 7.22
C ALA A 72 -3.11 14.13 5.79
N HIS A 73 -3.38 15.41 5.56
CA HIS A 73 -3.82 15.92 4.26
C HIS A 73 -2.83 15.71 3.11
N GLN A 74 -1.55 15.59 3.43
CA GLN A 74 -0.49 15.37 2.44
C GLN A 74 0.10 13.97 2.48
N ARG A 75 -0.47 13.05 3.26
CA ARG A 75 0.07 11.70 3.48
C ARG A 75 -0.95 10.58 3.40
N LEU A 76 -2.24 10.89 3.40
CA LEU A 76 -3.34 9.92 3.26
C LEU A 76 -4.25 10.36 2.13
N PHE A 77 -4.39 9.51 1.12
CA PHE A 77 -5.11 9.81 -0.10
C PHE A 77 -6.14 8.72 -0.40
N TYR A 78 -7.28 9.14 -0.97
CA TYR A 78 -8.30 8.27 -1.49
C TYR A 78 -8.46 8.49 -2.99
N ARG A 79 -8.47 7.40 -3.76
CA ARG A 79 -8.77 7.43 -5.19
C ARG A 79 -9.72 6.30 -5.55
N ARG A 80 -10.78 6.61 -6.27
CA ARG A 80 -11.70 5.64 -6.85
C ARG A 80 -11.56 5.63 -8.38
N ARG A 81 -11.43 4.43 -8.95
CA ARG A 81 -11.54 4.24 -10.40
C ARG A 81 -13.02 4.07 -10.79
N ARG A 82 -13.38 4.63 -11.94
CA ARG A 82 -14.72 4.42 -12.53
C ARG A 82 -14.78 3.13 -13.35
N ILE A 83 -13.68 2.73 -13.96
CA ILE A 83 -13.56 1.56 -14.82
C ILE A 83 -12.55 0.60 -14.20
N ASN A 84 -13.02 -0.60 -13.84
CA ASN A 84 -12.24 -1.59 -13.09
C ASN A 84 -11.59 -2.62 -14.02
N GLN A 85 -10.86 -2.16 -15.04
CA GLN A 85 -10.13 -3.07 -15.90
C GLN A 85 -9.04 -3.80 -15.12
N ASN A 86 -8.93 -5.11 -15.35
CA ASN A 86 -7.93 -5.98 -14.73
C ASN A 86 -7.96 -6.00 -13.19
N TYR A 87 -9.10 -5.68 -12.58
CA TYR A 87 -9.33 -5.79 -11.12
C TYR A 87 -8.19 -5.21 -10.27
N LYS A 88 -7.74 -5.91 -9.25
CA LYS A 88 -6.70 -5.47 -8.32
C LYS A 88 -5.38 -5.12 -9.01
N SER A 89 -4.94 -5.93 -9.96
CA SER A 89 -3.70 -5.67 -10.71
C SER A 89 -3.78 -4.41 -11.56
N GLY A 90 -4.91 -4.19 -12.24
CA GLY A 90 -5.16 -2.96 -12.98
C GLY A 90 -5.31 -1.73 -12.09
N ASN A 91 -5.85 -1.90 -10.89
CA ASN A 91 -5.92 -0.85 -9.88
C ASN A 91 -4.52 -0.38 -9.44
N ILE A 92 -3.63 -1.31 -9.16
CA ILE A 92 -2.24 -1.01 -8.81
C ILE A 92 -1.47 -0.42 -10.00
N ALA A 93 -1.67 -0.96 -11.21
CA ALA A 93 -1.04 -0.43 -12.41
C ALA A 93 -1.46 1.01 -12.71
N ASP A 94 -2.73 1.35 -12.53
CA ASP A 94 -3.23 2.73 -12.65
C ASP A 94 -2.55 3.67 -11.63
N PHE A 95 -2.40 3.22 -10.39
CA PHE A 95 -1.68 3.96 -9.36
C PHE A 95 -0.22 4.22 -9.78
N LEU A 96 0.50 3.19 -10.20
CA LEU A 96 1.90 3.29 -10.61
C LEU A 96 2.09 4.25 -11.79
N ARG A 97 1.21 4.20 -12.78
CA ARG A 97 1.24 5.10 -13.93
C ARG A 97 1.06 6.56 -13.53
N ARG A 98 0.20 6.86 -12.56
CA ARG A 98 -0.13 8.23 -12.15
C ARG A 98 0.88 8.81 -11.16
N TRP A 99 1.30 8.03 -10.20
CA TRP A 99 2.06 8.51 -9.03
C TRP A 99 3.32 7.71 -8.72
N GLY A 100 3.55 6.58 -9.39
CA GLY A 100 4.67 5.68 -9.11
C GLY A 100 6.04 6.37 -9.12
N GLN A 101 6.24 7.36 -9.97
CA GLN A 101 7.52 8.09 -10.07
C GLN A 101 7.85 8.93 -8.82
N ARG A 102 6.89 9.19 -7.96
CA ARG A 102 7.12 9.93 -6.70
C ARG A 102 7.75 9.08 -5.61
N TYR A 103 7.70 7.75 -5.78
CA TYR A 103 8.08 6.80 -4.74
C TYR A 103 9.18 5.88 -5.22
N ARG A 104 10.09 5.57 -4.33
CA ARG A 104 11.11 4.56 -4.57
C ARG A 104 10.57 3.16 -4.34
N TYR A 105 9.67 3.00 -3.38
CA TYR A 105 9.07 1.73 -3.02
C TYR A 105 7.56 1.82 -2.93
N MET A 106 6.91 0.67 -3.11
CA MET A 106 5.48 0.49 -2.90
C MET A 106 5.23 -0.77 -2.07
N ILE A 107 4.42 -0.63 -1.04
CA ILE A 107 3.94 -1.74 -0.22
C ILE A 107 2.45 -1.88 -0.45
N VAL A 108 2.00 -3.08 -0.82
CA VAL A 108 0.58 -3.38 -1.04
C VAL A 108 0.01 -4.03 0.22
N LEU A 109 -0.99 -3.39 0.84
CA LEU A 109 -1.77 -3.93 1.93
C LEU A 109 -3.06 -4.55 1.40
N ASP A 110 -3.40 -5.74 1.88
CA ASP A 110 -4.76 -6.24 1.76
C ASP A 110 -5.64 -5.64 2.86
N ALA A 111 -6.93 -5.45 2.57
CA ALA A 111 -7.88 -4.84 3.51
C ALA A 111 -8.01 -5.60 4.86
N ASP A 112 -7.71 -6.90 4.84
CA ASP A 112 -7.71 -7.77 6.04
C ASP A 112 -6.33 -7.88 6.70
N SER A 113 -5.30 -7.21 6.15
CA SER A 113 -3.92 -7.30 6.65
C SER A 113 -3.76 -6.53 7.95
N LEU A 114 -3.21 -7.20 8.95
CA LEU A 114 -2.74 -6.58 10.18
C LEU A 114 -1.22 -6.39 10.09
N LEU A 115 -0.79 -5.33 9.40
CA LEU A 115 0.60 -4.90 9.42
C LEU A 115 0.81 -3.85 10.49
N SER A 116 1.86 -4.02 11.29
CA SER A 116 2.31 -2.96 12.20
C SER A 116 3.19 -1.95 11.45
N ALA A 117 3.28 -0.73 11.96
CA ALA A 117 4.23 0.26 11.48
C ALA A 117 5.67 -0.25 11.50
N ARG A 118 6.05 -0.99 12.52
CA ARG A 118 7.36 -1.63 12.63
C ARG A 118 7.64 -2.59 11.48
N CYS A 119 6.61 -3.36 11.05
CA CYS A 119 6.74 -4.25 9.91
C CYS A 119 6.96 -3.47 8.60
N ILE A 120 6.27 -2.38 8.40
CA ILE A 120 6.44 -1.50 7.23
C ILE A 120 7.84 -0.90 7.20
N ILE A 121 8.33 -0.37 8.32
CA ILE A 121 9.68 0.17 8.43
C ILE A 121 10.71 -0.90 8.06
N HIS A 122 10.59 -2.09 8.65
CA HIS A 122 11.49 -3.19 8.38
C HIS A 122 11.47 -3.64 6.90
N LEU A 123 10.31 -3.64 6.27
CA LEU A 123 10.20 -3.95 4.84
C LEU A 123 10.92 -2.92 3.98
N ILE A 124 10.82 -1.63 4.30
CA ILE A 124 11.51 -0.57 3.57
C ILE A 124 13.04 -0.70 3.75
N GLU A 125 13.50 -0.94 4.97
CA GLU A 125 14.91 -1.19 5.25
C GLU A 125 15.46 -2.41 4.48
N LEU A 126 14.69 -3.48 4.40
CA LEU A 126 15.05 -4.66 3.61
C LEU A 126 15.15 -4.34 2.11
N MET A 127 14.24 -3.53 1.59
CA MET A 127 14.28 -3.10 0.19
C MET A 127 15.47 -2.19 -0.09
N GLU A 128 15.84 -1.32 0.84
CA GLU A 128 17.03 -0.46 0.69
C GLU A 128 18.33 -1.26 0.67
N ASN A 129 18.37 -2.35 1.42
CA ASN A 129 19.51 -3.29 1.41
C ASN A 129 19.51 -4.23 0.18
N ARG A 130 18.43 -4.27 -0.60
CA ARG A 130 18.27 -5.09 -1.81
C ARG A 130 17.64 -4.26 -2.94
N PRO A 131 18.38 -3.40 -3.61
CA PRO A 131 17.85 -2.41 -4.54
C PRO A 131 17.12 -2.98 -5.77
N GLN A 132 17.18 -4.30 -6.00
CA GLN A 132 16.46 -4.97 -7.09
C GLN A 132 15.03 -5.41 -6.73
N ALA A 133 14.59 -5.26 -5.47
CA ALA A 133 13.25 -5.58 -5.03
C ALA A 133 12.36 -4.33 -5.08
N GLY A 134 11.63 -4.09 -6.18
CA GLY A 134 10.80 -2.90 -6.35
C GLY A 134 9.40 -2.97 -5.70
N ILE A 135 8.83 -4.16 -5.52
CA ILE A 135 7.48 -4.37 -5.00
C ILE A 135 7.47 -5.50 -3.99
N ILE A 136 6.96 -5.24 -2.79
CA ILE A 136 6.69 -6.26 -1.78
C ILE A 136 5.19 -6.27 -1.50
N GLN A 137 4.56 -7.42 -1.64
CA GLN A 137 3.18 -7.64 -1.24
C GLN A 137 3.14 -8.45 0.05
N THR A 138 2.35 -8.01 1.00
CA THR A 138 2.12 -8.74 2.24
C THR A 138 0.92 -9.67 2.07
N ALA A 139 1.09 -10.94 2.43
CA ALA A 139 0.00 -11.91 2.43
C ALA A 139 -0.74 -11.87 3.78
N PRO A 140 -2.07 -11.92 3.80
CA PRO A 140 -2.83 -12.01 5.04
C PRO A 140 -2.56 -13.34 5.75
N ARG A 141 -2.48 -13.28 7.06
CA ARG A 141 -2.33 -14.40 8.01
C ARG A 141 -1.08 -15.28 7.84
N LEU A 142 -0.12 -15.09 8.74
CA LEU A 142 0.89 -16.11 9.02
C LEU A 142 1.30 -16.12 10.49
N ALA A 143 1.12 -17.29 11.08
CA ALA A 143 1.51 -17.58 12.45
C ALA A 143 2.91 -18.19 12.53
N ARG A 144 3.98 -17.59 12.13
CA ARG A 144 5.38 -17.93 12.45
C ARG A 144 6.37 -17.19 11.55
N ALA A 145 7.37 -16.55 12.16
CA ALA A 145 8.24 -15.59 11.49
C ALA A 145 9.17 -16.17 10.40
N GLU A 146 9.61 -17.39 10.50
CA GLU A 146 10.58 -17.98 9.57
C GLU A 146 9.96 -18.41 8.23
N THR A 147 8.73 -18.91 8.25
CA THR A 147 7.97 -19.27 7.04
C THR A 147 7.44 -18.05 6.29
N ARG A 148 7.38 -16.90 6.93
CA ARG A 148 6.90 -15.64 6.33
C ARG A 148 7.89 -15.08 5.32
N PHE A 149 9.18 -15.13 5.62
CA PHE A 149 10.22 -14.60 4.74
C PHE A 149 10.34 -15.40 3.43
N ALA A 150 10.34 -16.73 3.52
CA ALA A 150 10.41 -17.61 2.35
C ALA A 150 9.17 -17.50 1.45
N ARG A 151 7.97 -17.33 2.02
CA ARG A 151 6.73 -17.15 1.26
C ARG A 151 6.58 -15.74 0.67
N LEU A 152 7.06 -14.71 1.36
CA LEU A 152 7.15 -13.35 0.83
C LEU A 152 8.09 -13.31 -0.39
N GLN A 153 9.21 -14.01 -0.32
CA GLN A 153 10.18 -14.11 -1.41
C GLN A 153 9.64 -14.92 -2.59
N GLN A 154 8.92 -16.04 -2.34
CA GLN A 154 8.25 -16.81 -3.40
C GLN A 154 7.10 -16.05 -4.05
N PHE A 155 6.35 -15.28 -3.28
CA PHE A 155 5.24 -14.48 -3.79
C PHE A 155 5.75 -13.27 -4.58
N ALA A 156 6.76 -12.57 -4.08
CA ALA A 156 7.44 -11.49 -4.79
C ALA A 156 7.98 -11.99 -6.14
N ASN A 157 8.59 -13.18 -6.19
CA ASN A 157 9.07 -13.79 -7.43
C ASN A 157 7.94 -14.15 -8.41
N ARG A 158 6.74 -14.54 -7.94
CA ARG A 158 5.58 -14.80 -8.81
C ARG A 158 4.94 -13.52 -9.34
N CYS A 159 4.84 -12.48 -8.55
CA CYS A 159 4.33 -11.18 -8.98
C CYS A 159 5.33 -10.45 -9.87
N TYR A 160 6.61 -10.60 -9.60
CA TYR A 160 7.71 -10.05 -10.38
C TYR A 160 7.74 -10.59 -11.81
N GLY A 161 7.54 -11.88 -12.01
CA GLY A 161 7.52 -12.49 -13.35
C GLY A 161 6.37 -11.99 -14.24
N ARG A 162 5.25 -11.58 -13.65
CA ARG A 162 4.07 -11.09 -14.39
C ARG A 162 4.00 -9.58 -14.55
N LEU A 163 4.41 -8.82 -13.54
CA LEU A 163 4.37 -7.35 -13.58
C LEU A 163 5.59 -6.74 -14.26
N TYR A 164 6.74 -7.38 -14.17
CA TYR A 164 7.96 -6.95 -14.86
C TYR A 164 7.84 -7.10 -16.38
N GLY A 165 7.18 -8.16 -16.85
CA GLY A 165 6.87 -8.34 -18.27
C GLY A 165 5.88 -7.31 -18.82
N ALA A 166 4.95 -6.82 -18.00
CA ALA A 166 3.98 -5.80 -18.42
C ALA A 166 4.49 -4.36 -18.22
N GLY A 167 5.34 -4.11 -17.25
CA GLY A 167 5.87 -2.77 -16.94
C GLY A 167 7.03 -2.36 -17.84
N LEU A 168 7.90 -3.28 -18.23
CA LEU A 168 9.01 -2.99 -19.16
C LEU A 168 8.54 -2.81 -20.60
N ALA A 169 7.45 -3.45 -21.01
CA ALA A 169 6.84 -3.23 -22.33
C ALA A 169 6.16 -1.86 -22.48
N ALA A 170 5.89 -1.16 -21.36
CA ALA A 170 5.29 0.18 -21.37
C ALA A 170 6.33 1.34 -21.29
N ILE A 171 7.61 1.01 -21.17
CA ILE A 171 8.71 2.00 -21.05
C ILE A 171 9.65 1.97 -22.27
N GLN A 172 9.44 1.03 -23.19
CA GLN A 172 10.05 1.03 -24.52
C GLN A 172 9.08 1.58 -25.56
#